data_ffc3d675a11618a472ddf15e0d265ac1
#
_entry.id   ffc3d675a11618a472ddf15e0d265ac1
#
_cell.length_a   1.000
_cell.length_b   1.000
_cell.length_c   1.000
_cell.angle_alpha   90.00
_cell.angle_beta   90.00
_cell.angle_gamma   90.00
#
_symmetry.space_group_name_H-M   'P 1'
#
loop_
_entity.id
_entity.type
_entity.pdbx_description
1 polymer ?
#
loop_
_entity_poly.entity_id
_entity_poly.type
_entity_poly.pdbx_seq_one_letter_code
_entity_poly.pdbx_strand_id
1 'polypeptide(L)'
;EKAPLKQARLIHDWVRTHMHRDDSVIGCGTGDVGEILKSGKLGGKCTDINSVFVALCRAAGIPAREMFGIRLGASRKLAQYSKGAFGSADTNGVAKISGAQHCRAMFWLAGYGWLPADPADVTKMRLAEKKENGNPDVEAVNEYLFGNIEMNWVGFNHGRDFALSPQAEQGDINNFGYPYAEVDGDPVN
;
A
#
# COMPACT_ATOMS: atom_id res chain seq x y z
N GLU A 1 -12.11 -21.73 -17.09
CA GLU A 1 -11.43 -21.45 -15.80
C GLU A 1 -10.47 -20.28 -16.02
N LYS A 2 -10.76 -19.13 -15.41
CA LYS A 2 -9.89 -17.95 -15.57
C LYS A 2 -8.66 -18.18 -14.68
N ALA A 3 -7.46 -18.19 -15.29
CA ALA A 3 -6.23 -18.36 -14.54
C ALA A 3 -6.10 -17.29 -13.43
N PRO A 4 -5.94 -17.64 -12.14
CA PRO A 4 -5.93 -16.69 -11.02
C PRO A 4 -4.90 -15.57 -11.18
N LEU A 5 -3.72 -15.86 -11.72
CA LEU A 5 -2.70 -14.84 -12.00
C LEU A 5 -3.20 -13.77 -12.97
N LYS A 6 -3.88 -14.18 -14.05
CA LYS A 6 -4.43 -13.24 -15.04
C LYS A 6 -5.54 -12.39 -14.44
N GLN A 7 -6.38 -12.98 -13.58
CA GLN A 7 -7.43 -12.24 -12.88
C GLN A 7 -6.83 -11.21 -11.90
N ALA A 8 -5.84 -11.62 -11.08
CA ALA A 8 -5.15 -10.71 -10.17
C ALA A 8 -4.49 -9.55 -10.93
N ARG A 9 -3.88 -9.82 -12.11
CA ARG A 9 -3.30 -8.78 -12.95
C ARG A 9 -4.35 -7.80 -13.48
N LEU A 10 -5.47 -8.29 -13.96
CA LEU A 10 -6.56 -7.43 -14.43
C LEU A 10 -7.12 -6.55 -13.31
N ILE A 11 -7.25 -7.10 -12.09
CA ILE A 11 -7.67 -6.34 -10.90
C ILE A 11 -6.62 -5.28 -10.54
N HIS A 12 -5.34 -5.62 -10.54
CA HIS A 12 -4.25 -4.69 -10.29
C HIS A 12 -4.27 -3.52 -11.29
N ASP A 13 -4.39 -3.83 -12.58
CA ASP A 13 -4.44 -2.83 -13.64
C ASP A 13 -5.71 -1.96 -13.54
N TRP A 14 -6.84 -2.56 -13.17
CA TRP A 14 -8.06 -1.79 -12.92
C TRP A 14 -7.89 -0.82 -11.76
N VAL A 15 -7.37 -1.28 -10.61
CA VAL A 15 -7.16 -0.44 -9.42
C VAL A 15 -6.23 0.72 -9.74
N ARG A 16 -5.05 0.47 -10.30
CA ARG A 16 -4.09 1.53 -10.61
C ARG A 16 -4.56 2.54 -11.65
N THR A 17 -5.53 2.17 -12.51
CA THR A 17 -6.07 3.05 -13.55
C THR A 17 -7.28 3.85 -13.11
N HIS A 18 -8.14 3.29 -12.26
CA HIS A 18 -9.38 3.92 -11.81
C HIS A 18 -9.24 4.63 -10.47
N MET A 19 -8.38 4.14 -9.59
CA MET A 19 -8.12 4.83 -8.34
C MET A 19 -7.01 5.87 -8.50
N HIS A 20 -7.03 6.86 -7.62
CA HIS A 20 -6.01 7.90 -7.57
C HIS A 20 -5.56 8.15 -6.13
N ARG A 21 -4.31 8.60 -6.00
CA ARG A 21 -3.81 9.04 -4.70
C ARG A 21 -4.41 10.37 -4.32
N ASP A 22 -4.93 10.44 -3.10
CA ASP A 22 -5.46 11.66 -2.47
C ASP A 22 -4.60 11.99 -1.24
N ASP A 23 -3.80 13.05 -1.34
CA ASP A 23 -2.89 13.46 -0.27
C ASP A 23 -3.61 14.17 0.90
N SER A 24 -4.88 14.53 0.77
CA SER A 24 -5.71 15.08 1.86
C SER A 24 -6.10 14.01 2.89
N VAL A 25 -6.04 12.73 2.54
CA VAL A 25 -6.33 11.63 3.46
C VAL A 25 -5.29 11.54 4.56
N ILE A 26 -5.72 11.44 5.81
CA ILE A 26 -4.84 11.35 6.98
C ILE A 26 -4.17 9.97 7.07
N GLY A 27 -2.88 9.94 7.47
CA GLY A 27 -2.11 8.71 7.65
C GLY A 27 -1.98 7.91 6.35
N CYS A 28 -2.26 6.63 6.41
CA CYS A 28 -2.27 5.70 5.26
C CYS A 28 -3.66 5.46 4.67
N GLY A 29 -4.70 6.09 5.23
CA GLY A 29 -6.10 5.83 4.93
C GLY A 29 -6.71 4.74 5.81
N THR A 30 -8.03 4.60 5.77
CA THR A 30 -8.78 3.64 6.58
C THR A 30 -8.93 2.27 5.94
N GLY A 31 -8.90 2.23 4.60
CA GLY A 31 -9.16 1.01 3.82
C GLY A 31 -10.61 0.53 3.91
N ASP A 32 -11.56 1.43 4.19
CA ASP A 32 -12.98 1.09 4.14
C ASP A 32 -13.44 0.97 2.68
N VAL A 33 -13.29 -0.23 2.13
CA VAL A 33 -13.61 -0.54 0.75
C VAL A 33 -15.09 -0.32 0.46
N GLY A 34 -15.97 -0.57 1.45
CA GLY A 34 -17.40 -0.37 1.31
C GLY A 34 -17.72 1.09 1.02
N GLU A 35 -17.21 2.00 1.83
CA GLU A 35 -17.41 3.43 1.64
C GLU A 35 -16.70 3.97 0.39
N ILE A 36 -15.49 3.51 0.08
CA ILE A 36 -14.75 3.92 -1.13
C ILE A 36 -15.57 3.59 -2.39
N LEU A 37 -16.05 2.36 -2.52
CA LEU A 37 -16.80 1.94 -3.71
C LEU A 37 -18.20 2.57 -3.76
N LYS A 38 -18.89 2.68 -2.62
CA LYS A 38 -20.23 3.26 -2.53
C LYS A 38 -20.24 4.77 -2.86
N SER A 39 -19.24 5.50 -2.38
CA SER A 39 -19.13 6.94 -2.64
C SER A 39 -18.81 7.28 -4.10
N GLY A 40 -18.26 6.31 -4.85
CA GLY A 40 -17.73 6.55 -6.21
C GLY A 40 -16.48 7.43 -6.26
N LYS A 41 -16.02 7.94 -5.11
CA LYS A 41 -14.77 8.70 -4.99
C LYS A 41 -13.63 7.70 -4.84
N LEU A 42 -13.04 7.29 -5.94
CA LEU A 42 -11.97 6.29 -5.98
C LEU A 42 -10.59 6.88 -5.61
N GLY A 43 -10.57 7.82 -4.66
CA GLY A 43 -9.37 8.44 -4.11
C GLY A 43 -8.98 7.85 -2.77
N GLY A 44 -7.68 7.90 -2.45
CA GLY A 44 -7.18 7.45 -1.15
C GLY A 44 -5.67 7.36 -1.06
N LYS A 45 -5.18 6.84 0.07
CA LYS A 45 -3.76 6.52 0.25
C LYS A 45 -3.50 5.02 0.10
N CYS A 46 -2.32 4.59 0.56
CA CYS A 46 -1.87 3.23 0.30
C CYS A 46 -2.79 2.15 0.89
N THR A 47 -3.36 2.37 2.08
CA THR A 47 -4.32 1.43 2.66
C THR A 47 -5.59 1.35 1.82
N ASP A 48 -6.16 2.49 1.44
CA ASP A 48 -7.41 2.53 0.69
C ASP A 48 -7.28 1.82 -0.66
N ILE A 49 -6.24 2.16 -1.42
CA ILE A 49 -6.01 1.62 -2.76
C ILE A 49 -5.69 0.12 -2.72
N ASN A 50 -4.80 -0.29 -1.81
CA ASN A 50 -4.41 -1.70 -1.70
C ASN A 50 -5.53 -2.56 -1.10
N SER A 51 -6.37 -2.03 -0.20
CA SER A 51 -7.55 -2.74 0.31
C SER A 51 -8.59 -2.99 -0.77
N VAL A 52 -8.79 -2.07 -1.71
CA VAL A 52 -9.66 -2.32 -2.88
C VAL A 52 -9.11 -3.47 -3.73
N PHE A 53 -7.80 -3.50 -4.00
CA PHE A 53 -7.19 -4.63 -4.70
C PHE A 53 -7.42 -5.96 -3.95
N VAL A 54 -7.20 -5.98 -2.64
CA VAL A 54 -7.40 -7.18 -1.80
C VAL A 54 -8.86 -7.62 -1.82
N ALA A 55 -9.81 -6.71 -1.68
CA ALA A 55 -11.25 -7.02 -1.68
C ALA A 55 -11.71 -7.58 -3.04
N LEU A 56 -11.26 -6.99 -4.15
CA LEU A 56 -11.58 -7.48 -5.49
C LEU A 56 -10.96 -8.85 -5.77
N CYS A 57 -9.73 -9.11 -5.32
CA CYS A 57 -9.11 -10.44 -5.40
C CYS A 57 -9.94 -11.47 -4.62
N ARG A 58 -10.32 -11.16 -3.38
CA ARG A 58 -11.16 -12.04 -2.55
C ARG A 58 -12.52 -12.30 -3.18
N ALA A 59 -13.17 -11.29 -3.74
CA ALA A 59 -14.42 -11.44 -4.48
C ALA A 59 -14.28 -12.31 -5.74
N ALA A 60 -13.09 -12.33 -6.35
CA ALA A 60 -12.78 -13.21 -7.48
C ALA A 60 -12.34 -14.63 -7.06
N GLY A 61 -12.35 -14.97 -5.75
CA GLY A 61 -11.94 -16.26 -5.21
C GLY A 61 -10.42 -16.42 -5.07
N ILE A 62 -9.65 -15.32 -5.14
CA ILE A 62 -8.20 -15.32 -4.95
C ILE A 62 -7.91 -14.89 -3.51
N PRO A 63 -7.30 -15.74 -2.65
CA PRO A 63 -6.90 -15.32 -1.32
C PRO A 63 -5.94 -14.13 -1.40
N ALA A 64 -6.24 -13.07 -0.67
CA ALA A 64 -5.43 -11.85 -0.65
C ALA A 64 -5.46 -11.22 0.73
N ARG A 65 -4.43 -10.43 1.05
CA ARG A 65 -4.27 -9.75 2.35
C ARG A 65 -3.47 -8.48 2.22
N GLU A 66 -3.70 -7.55 3.13
CA GLU A 66 -2.86 -6.38 3.33
C GLU A 66 -1.59 -6.75 4.12
N MET A 67 -0.54 -5.98 3.88
CA MET A 67 0.68 -5.96 4.68
C MET A 67 1.00 -4.52 5.06
N PHE A 68 1.23 -4.27 6.34
CA PHE A 68 1.57 -2.97 6.89
C PHE A 68 3.04 -2.94 7.29
N GLY A 69 3.71 -1.84 6.97
CA GLY A 69 5.13 -1.70 7.23
C GLY A 69 5.65 -0.30 6.98
N ILE A 70 6.97 -0.19 6.86
CA ILE A 70 7.67 1.09 6.74
C ILE A 70 8.80 1.01 5.72
N ARG A 71 9.05 2.11 5.01
CA ARG A 71 10.25 2.27 4.16
C ARG A 71 11.43 2.74 4.99
N LEU A 72 12.59 2.13 4.79
CA LEU A 72 13.82 2.43 5.51
C LEU A 72 14.78 3.31 4.72
N GLY A 73 14.42 3.75 3.52
CA GLY A 73 15.26 4.57 2.68
C GLY A 73 14.80 4.63 1.24
N ALA A 74 15.68 5.06 0.34
CA ALA A 74 15.39 5.13 -1.08
C ALA A 74 15.37 3.74 -1.75
N SER A 75 14.45 3.54 -2.66
CA SER A 75 14.45 2.35 -3.52
C SER A 75 15.65 2.36 -4.46
N ARG A 76 16.40 1.27 -4.48
CA ARG A 76 17.49 1.10 -5.48
C ARG A 76 16.97 0.83 -6.88
N LYS A 77 15.82 0.14 -6.99
CA LYS A 77 15.26 -0.25 -8.27
C LYS A 77 14.39 0.84 -8.88
N LEU A 78 13.55 1.48 -8.07
CA LEU A 78 12.52 2.40 -8.57
C LEU A 78 12.91 3.87 -8.50
N ALA A 79 14.01 4.25 -7.80
CA ALA A 79 14.46 5.64 -7.69
C ALA A 79 14.78 6.30 -9.05
N GLN A 80 15.08 5.51 -10.08
CA GLN A 80 15.28 6.02 -11.44
C GLN A 80 13.99 6.57 -12.08
N TYR A 81 12.81 6.11 -11.64
CA TYR A 81 11.51 6.53 -12.16
C TYR A 81 10.90 7.68 -11.36
N SER A 82 11.21 7.79 -10.07
CA SER A 82 10.79 8.89 -9.20
C SER A 82 11.71 9.02 -8.00
N LYS A 83 12.16 10.25 -7.73
CA LYS A 83 13.05 10.55 -6.59
C LYS A 83 12.37 10.54 -5.23
N GLY A 84 11.04 10.68 -5.18
CA GLY A 84 10.29 10.83 -3.92
C GLY A 84 9.23 9.78 -3.66
N ALA A 85 8.68 9.14 -4.70
CA ALA A 85 7.55 8.22 -4.56
C ALA A 85 7.90 6.94 -3.79
N PHE A 86 9.14 6.47 -3.91
CA PHE A 86 9.58 5.14 -3.42
C PHE A 86 10.55 5.22 -2.23
N GLY A 87 10.41 6.24 -1.40
CA GLY A 87 11.29 6.51 -0.29
C GLY A 87 12.48 7.38 -0.68
N SER A 88 13.14 7.94 0.33
CA SER A 88 14.28 8.83 0.16
C SER A 88 15.29 8.66 1.29
N ALA A 89 16.51 9.06 1.03
CA ALA A 89 17.57 9.23 2.03
C ALA A 89 18.38 10.49 1.66
N ASP A 90 19.08 11.07 2.63
CA ASP A 90 20.01 12.16 2.38
C ASP A 90 21.32 11.67 1.74
N THR A 91 22.26 12.57 1.51
CA THR A 91 23.57 12.28 0.89
C THR A 91 24.44 11.34 1.73
N ASN A 92 24.17 11.22 3.03
CA ASN A 92 24.84 10.30 3.94
C ASN A 92 24.13 8.95 4.06
N GLY A 93 23.03 8.75 3.32
CA GLY A 93 22.22 7.53 3.37
C GLY A 93 21.24 7.48 4.56
N VAL A 94 21.05 8.59 5.27
CA VAL A 94 20.11 8.67 6.41
C VAL A 94 18.71 8.99 5.91
N ALA A 95 17.74 8.17 6.29
CA ALA A 95 16.33 8.33 5.94
C ALA A 95 15.52 8.86 7.12
N LYS A 96 14.64 9.85 6.86
CA LYS A 96 13.57 10.22 7.80
C LYS A 96 12.40 9.27 7.61
N ILE A 97 12.10 8.46 8.63
CA ILE A 97 11.09 7.41 8.54
C ILE A 97 9.77 7.74 9.25
N SER A 98 9.65 8.91 9.90
CA SER A 98 8.43 9.34 10.61
C SER A 98 7.18 9.45 9.73
N GLY A 99 7.33 9.59 8.42
CA GLY A 99 6.23 9.58 7.43
C GLY A 99 6.40 8.49 6.36
N ALA A 100 7.16 7.45 6.65
CA ALA A 100 7.53 6.42 5.70
C ALA A 100 6.66 5.15 5.78
N GLN A 101 5.58 5.18 6.59
CA GLN A 101 4.61 4.12 6.68
C GLN A 101 4.00 3.86 5.31
N HIS A 102 3.89 2.58 4.95
CA HIS A 102 3.34 2.16 3.69
C HIS A 102 2.75 0.76 3.80
N CYS A 103 1.51 0.60 3.37
CA CYS A 103 0.92 -0.71 3.25
C CYS A 103 1.02 -1.21 1.81
N ARG A 104 1.04 -2.54 1.66
CA ARG A 104 1.07 -3.26 0.40
C ARG A 104 0.00 -4.34 0.40
N ALA A 105 -0.20 -4.98 -0.72
CA ALA A 105 -1.06 -6.15 -0.82
C ALA A 105 -0.25 -7.40 -1.16
N MET A 106 -0.80 -8.55 -0.82
CA MET A 106 -0.37 -9.85 -1.32
C MET A 106 -1.57 -10.65 -1.79
N PHE A 107 -1.38 -11.47 -2.80
CA PHE A 107 -2.34 -12.46 -3.25
C PHE A 107 -1.70 -13.84 -3.34
N TRP A 108 -2.50 -14.87 -3.17
CA TRP A 108 -2.01 -16.24 -3.20
C TRP A 108 -2.16 -16.85 -4.58
N LEU A 109 -1.10 -17.50 -5.03
CA LEU A 109 -1.10 -18.28 -6.26
C LEU A 109 -0.66 -19.72 -5.96
N ALA A 110 -1.50 -20.68 -6.29
CA ALA A 110 -1.18 -22.10 -6.09
C ALA A 110 0.11 -22.48 -6.83
N GLY A 111 1.02 -23.16 -6.13
CA GLY A 111 2.35 -23.53 -6.62
C GLY A 111 3.44 -22.45 -6.47
N TYR A 112 3.07 -21.21 -6.15
CA TYR A 112 4.01 -20.08 -5.97
C TYR A 112 3.96 -19.47 -4.56
N GLY A 113 2.80 -19.54 -3.88
CA GLY A 113 2.61 -18.94 -2.57
C GLY A 113 2.09 -17.51 -2.63
N TRP A 114 2.48 -16.70 -1.63
CA TRP A 114 2.09 -15.30 -1.52
C TRP A 114 2.94 -14.40 -2.42
N LEU A 115 2.32 -13.76 -3.38
CA LEU A 115 2.96 -12.80 -4.29
C LEU A 115 2.56 -11.36 -3.90
N PRO A 116 3.52 -10.43 -3.82
CA PRO A 116 3.22 -9.03 -3.51
C PRO A 116 2.60 -8.30 -4.69
N ALA A 117 1.81 -7.27 -4.38
CA ALA A 117 1.26 -6.34 -5.35
C ALA A 117 1.13 -4.95 -4.71
N ASP A 118 1.38 -3.90 -5.49
CA ASP A 118 1.30 -2.53 -4.97
C ASP A 118 0.78 -1.52 -6.01
N PRO A 119 -0.52 -1.57 -6.34
CA PRO A 119 -1.11 -0.58 -7.23
C PRO A 119 -1.09 0.84 -6.63
N ALA A 120 -1.01 0.98 -5.30
CA ALA A 120 -0.95 2.28 -4.64
C ALA A 120 0.33 3.05 -4.95
N ASP A 121 1.48 2.38 -5.02
CA ASP A 121 2.74 3.03 -5.40
C ASP A 121 2.78 3.44 -6.87
N VAL A 122 2.09 2.71 -7.76
CA VAL A 122 1.92 3.14 -9.15
C VAL A 122 1.14 4.45 -9.21
N THR A 123 0.02 4.56 -8.47
CA THR A 123 -0.77 5.81 -8.43
C THR A 123 0.01 6.96 -7.78
N LYS A 124 0.79 6.67 -6.73
CA LYS A 124 1.65 7.67 -6.07
C LYS A 124 2.71 8.23 -7.01
N MET A 125 3.39 7.38 -7.77
CA MET A 125 4.37 7.81 -8.76
C MET A 125 3.74 8.66 -9.85
N ARG A 126 2.58 8.26 -10.36
CA ARG A 126 1.85 9.04 -11.36
C ARG A 126 1.57 10.46 -10.89
N LEU A 127 1.07 10.63 -9.66
CA LEU A 127 0.83 11.94 -9.07
C LEU A 127 2.14 12.75 -8.90
N ALA A 128 3.16 12.14 -8.31
CA ALA A 128 4.43 12.80 -8.01
C ALA A 128 5.16 13.29 -9.28
N GLU A 129 5.14 12.49 -10.34
CA GLU A 129 5.84 12.76 -11.59
C GLU A 129 4.93 13.37 -12.67
N LYS A 130 3.65 13.61 -12.36
CA LYS A 130 2.62 14.13 -13.28
C LYS A 130 2.55 13.33 -14.60
N LYS A 131 2.63 12.00 -14.48
CA LYS A 131 2.59 11.06 -15.60
C LYS A 131 1.24 10.38 -15.70
N GLU A 132 0.84 10.08 -16.93
CA GLU A 132 -0.43 9.39 -17.21
C GLU A 132 -0.23 7.87 -17.39
N ASN A 133 -1.35 7.14 -17.34
CA ASN A 133 -1.37 5.73 -17.73
C ASN A 133 -0.88 5.57 -19.17
N GLY A 134 -0.10 4.52 -19.45
CA GLY A 134 0.53 4.31 -20.75
C GLY A 134 1.89 5.00 -20.92
N ASN A 135 2.32 5.86 -19.98
CA ASN A 135 3.68 6.36 -19.97
C ASN A 135 4.66 5.18 -19.72
N PRO A 136 5.75 5.03 -20.49
CA PRO A 136 6.66 3.89 -20.37
C PRO A 136 7.22 3.67 -18.96
N ASP A 137 7.51 4.72 -18.20
CA ASP A 137 8.01 4.61 -16.83
C ASP A 137 6.93 4.10 -15.87
N VAL A 138 5.67 4.56 -16.06
CA VAL A 138 4.53 4.09 -15.27
C VAL A 138 4.28 2.61 -15.54
N GLU A 139 4.34 2.19 -16.80
CA GLU A 139 4.15 0.78 -17.14
C GLU A 139 5.30 -0.10 -16.63
N ALA A 140 6.54 0.38 -16.66
CA ALA A 140 7.69 -0.34 -16.10
C ALA A 140 7.57 -0.52 -14.57
N VAL A 141 7.13 0.52 -13.86
CA VAL A 141 6.86 0.46 -12.42
C VAL A 141 5.67 -0.46 -12.12
N ASN A 142 4.60 -0.38 -12.90
CA ASN A 142 3.44 -1.26 -12.78
C ASN A 142 3.80 -2.74 -12.97
N GLU A 143 4.63 -3.03 -13.96
CA GLU A 143 5.10 -4.40 -14.20
C GLU A 143 5.94 -4.92 -13.03
N TYR A 144 6.84 -4.09 -12.51
CA TYR A 144 7.68 -4.47 -11.38
C TYR A 144 6.88 -4.68 -10.10
N LEU A 145 5.92 -3.80 -9.78
CA LEU A 145 5.15 -3.85 -8.54
C LEU A 145 4.03 -4.91 -8.54
N PHE A 146 3.92 -5.70 -9.59
CA PHE A 146 3.09 -6.89 -9.64
C PHE A 146 3.97 -8.15 -9.57
N GLY A 147 4.13 -8.70 -8.38
CA GLY A 147 4.93 -9.89 -8.11
C GLY A 147 6.30 -9.61 -7.45
N ASN A 148 6.69 -8.34 -7.30
CA ASN A 148 7.93 -7.98 -6.64
C ASN A 148 7.71 -6.99 -5.49
N ILE A 149 8.66 -7.02 -4.54
CA ILE A 149 8.72 -6.12 -3.39
C ILE A 149 10.08 -5.43 -3.35
N GLU A 150 10.10 -4.16 -2.95
CA GLU A 150 11.35 -3.41 -2.82
C GLU A 150 12.10 -3.80 -1.54
N MET A 151 13.42 -3.86 -1.63
CA MET A 151 14.32 -4.23 -0.52
C MET A 151 14.37 -3.20 0.60
N ASN A 152 13.92 -1.97 0.35
CA ASN A 152 13.90 -0.87 1.32
C ASN A 152 12.61 -0.80 2.15
N TRP A 153 11.80 -1.85 2.16
CA TRP A 153 10.56 -1.90 2.93
C TRP A 153 10.56 -3.09 3.89
N VAL A 154 10.12 -2.85 5.12
CA VAL A 154 9.97 -3.87 6.16
C VAL A 154 8.50 -3.97 6.55
N GLY A 155 7.95 -5.19 6.51
CA GLY A 155 6.59 -5.49 6.97
C GLY A 155 6.58 -5.78 8.48
N PHE A 156 5.57 -5.25 9.18
CA PHE A 156 5.35 -5.50 10.60
C PHE A 156 4.20 -6.47 10.85
N ASN A 157 3.08 -6.27 10.16
CA ASN A 157 1.87 -7.06 10.39
C ASN A 157 1.07 -7.30 9.13
N HIS A 158 0.29 -8.39 9.18
CA HIS A 158 -0.81 -8.69 8.27
C HIS A 158 -2.13 -8.52 9.01
N GLY A 159 -3.19 -8.22 8.27
CA GLY A 159 -4.49 -7.96 8.88
C GLY A 159 -4.60 -6.54 9.38
N ARG A 160 -5.74 -6.23 9.98
CA ARG A 160 -6.12 -4.87 10.34
C ARG A 160 -7.16 -4.90 11.48
N ASP A 161 -7.50 -3.73 11.98
CA ASP A 161 -8.53 -3.54 13.01
C ASP A 161 -8.21 -4.36 14.28
N PHE A 162 -6.96 -4.25 14.78
CA PHE A 162 -6.52 -4.94 15.98
C PHE A 162 -6.97 -4.19 17.23
N ALA A 163 -7.85 -4.82 18.00
CA ALA A 163 -8.18 -4.37 19.33
C ALA A 163 -7.01 -4.69 20.28
N LEU A 164 -6.53 -3.69 21.01
CA LEU A 164 -5.51 -3.87 22.04
C LEU A 164 -6.14 -4.24 23.39
N SER A 165 -5.36 -4.83 24.28
CA SER A 165 -5.76 -5.11 25.65
C SER A 165 -4.65 -4.63 26.62
N PRO A 166 -4.92 -3.60 27.44
CA PRO A 166 -6.15 -2.79 27.49
C PRO A 166 -6.44 -2.09 26.18
N GLN A 167 -7.71 -1.73 25.95
CA GLN A 167 -8.11 -1.04 24.72
C GLN A 167 -7.46 0.35 24.66
N ALA A 168 -6.87 0.68 23.50
CA ALA A 168 -6.29 1.98 23.24
C ALA A 168 -7.39 3.06 23.08
N GLU A 169 -7.16 4.27 23.56
CA GLU A 169 -8.11 5.38 23.39
C GLU A 169 -8.37 5.73 21.92
N GLN A 170 -7.36 5.60 21.05
CA GLN A 170 -7.51 5.83 19.63
C GLN A 170 -8.34 4.75 18.91
N GLY A 171 -8.76 3.68 19.60
CA GLY A 171 -9.46 2.55 19.01
C GLY A 171 -8.53 1.51 18.40
N ASP A 172 -9.06 0.74 17.44
CA ASP A 172 -8.34 -0.35 16.80
C ASP A 172 -7.21 0.18 15.91
N ILE A 173 -6.10 -0.56 15.83
CA ILE A 173 -4.92 -0.18 15.06
C ILE A 173 -4.71 -1.09 13.85
N ASN A 174 -4.23 -0.50 12.76
CA ASN A 174 -3.95 -1.22 11.51
C ASN A 174 -2.46 -1.45 11.28
N ASN A 175 -1.62 -0.46 11.56
CA ASN A 175 -0.21 -0.49 11.21
C ASN A 175 0.67 -0.35 12.45
N PHE A 176 1.35 -1.41 12.84
CA PHE A 176 2.30 -1.39 13.95
C PHE A 176 3.57 -0.54 13.68
N GLY A 177 3.69 -0.01 12.46
CA GLY A 177 4.70 1.00 12.14
C GLY A 177 4.37 2.42 12.65
N TYR A 178 3.19 2.63 13.26
CA TYR A 178 2.87 3.83 14.02
C TYR A 178 3.09 3.52 15.51
N PRO A 179 4.14 4.08 16.14
CA PRO A 179 4.32 3.92 17.58
C PRO A 179 3.13 4.53 18.31
N TYR A 180 2.63 3.80 19.29
CA TYR A 180 1.55 4.25 20.16
C TYR A 180 1.92 3.98 21.62
N ALA A 181 1.72 4.96 22.45
CA ALA A 181 1.94 4.84 23.88
C ALA A 181 0.91 5.69 24.67
N GLU A 182 0.54 5.23 25.84
CA GLU A 182 -0.26 5.96 26.80
C GLU A 182 0.47 6.02 28.15
N VAL A 183 0.34 7.12 28.84
CA VAL A 183 0.80 7.28 30.23
C VAL A 183 -0.38 7.74 31.05
N ASP A 184 -0.74 6.95 32.05
CA ASP A 184 -1.91 7.18 32.92
C ASP A 184 -3.24 7.33 32.15
N GLY A 185 -3.35 6.69 30.99
CA GLY A 185 -4.52 6.74 30.10
C GLY A 185 -4.51 7.86 29.06
N ASP A 186 -3.51 8.75 29.08
CA ASP A 186 -3.36 9.82 28.09
C ASP A 186 -2.41 9.39 26.95
N PRO A 187 -2.82 9.53 25.66
CA PRO A 187 -1.93 9.25 24.53
C PRO A 187 -0.69 10.16 24.53
N VAL A 188 0.48 9.56 24.33
CA VAL A 188 1.74 10.28 24.18
C VAL A 188 2.02 10.47 22.70
N ASN A 189 2.00 11.73 22.24
CA ASN A 189 2.27 12.13 20.85
C ASN A 189 3.75 12.54 20.63
#